data_939a13a33772826e86a42b9529e23afb
#
_entry.id   939a13a33772826e86a42b9529e23afb
#
_cell.length_a   1.000
_cell.length_b   1.000
_cell.length_c   1.000
_cell.angle_alpha   90.00
_cell.angle_beta   90.00
_cell.angle_gamma   90.00
#
_symmetry.space_group_name_H-M   'P 1'
#
loop_
_entity.id
_entity.type
_entity.pdbx_description
1 polymer ?
#
loop_
_entity_poly.entity_id
_entity_poly.type
_entity_poly.pdbx_seq_one_letter_code
_entity_poly.pdbx_strand_id
1 'polypeptide(L)'
;LNVTAGTMEEMYKRAEFAKELGSVIIMIDLVIGYTAIQSMAKWARDNDMILHLHRAGHGTYTRQKTHGVSFRVIAKWMRLAGVDHIHAGTVVGKLEGDPATTKGYYDICREEQNSVSLETGVFFDQDWASLNKVMPVASGGIHAGQMHQLIHYLGEDVVLQFGGGTIGHPQ
;
A
#
# COMPACT_ATOMS: atom_id res chain seq x y z
N LEU A 1 4.53 -13.70 -1.91
CA LEU A 1 5.71 -13.66 -2.79
C LEU A 1 5.74 -12.36 -3.60
N ASN A 2 6.92 -11.69 -3.67
CA ASN A 2 7.10 -10.56 -4.58
C ASN A 2 7.40 -11.08 -5.99
N VAL A 3 6.53 -10.75 -6.94
CA VAL A 3 6.59 -11.23 -8.33
C VAL A 3 7.11 -10.16 -9.28
N THR A 4 7.56 -9.02 -8.77
CA THR A 4 8.13 -7.94 -9.58
C THR A 4 9.26 -8.46 -10.48
N ALA A 5 9.18 -8.12 -11.75
CA ALA A 5 10.16 -8.51 -12.76
C ALA A 5 10.28 -7.42 -13.84
N GLY A 6 11.22 -7.60 -14.76
CA GLY A 6 11.50 -6.64 -15.83
C GLY A 6 10.46 -6.64 -16.97
N THR A 7 9.64 -7.68 -17.08
CA THR A 7 8.59 -7.80 -18.10
C THR A 7 7.30 -8.35 -17.52
N MET A 8 6.17 -8.09 -18.18
CA MET A 8 4.87 -8.61 -17.79
C MET A 8 4.81 -10.14 -17.88
N GLU A 9 5.41 -10.71 -18.90
CA GLU A 9 5.45 -12.16 -19.11
C GLU A 9 6.12 -12.88 -17.93
N GLU A 10 7.24 -12.33 -17.48
CA GLU A 10 7.95 -12.90 -16.31
C GLU A 10 7.17 -12.67 -15.01
N MET A 11 6.48 -11.54 -14.87
CA MET A 11 5.61 -11.30 -13.70
C MET A 11 4.44 -12.28 -13.66
N TYR A 12 3.78 -12.54 -14.78
CA TYR A 12 2.71 -13.53 -14.85
C TYR A 12 3.23 -14.93 -14.50
N LYS A 13 4.36 -15.33 -15.05
CA LYS A 13 4.98 -16.61 -14.73
C LYS A 13 5.27 -16.80 -13.24
N ARG A 14 5.80 -15.75 -12.60
CA ARG A 14 6.05 -15.75 -11.15
C ARG A 14 4.76 -15.76 -10.33
N ALA A 15 3.72 -15.08 -10.80
CA ALA A 15 2.42 -15.06 -10.14
C ALA A 15 1.72 -16.43 -10.23
N GLU A 16 1.76 -17.08 -11.40
CA GLU A 16 1.29 -18.47 -11.58
C GLU A 16 2.03 -19.41 -10.63
N PHE A 17 3.36 -19.33 -10.60
CA PHE A 17 4.17 -20.14 -9.69
C PHE A 17 3.82 -19.90 -8.20
N ALA A 18 3.59 -18.62 -7.81
CA ALA A 18 3.15 -18.33 -6.46
C ALA A 18 1.80 -18.97 -6.13
N LYS A 19 0.86 -18.95 -7.08
CA LYS A 19 -0.45 -19.60 -6.97
C LYS A 19 -0.31 -21.12 -6.85
N GLU A 20 0.53 -21.76 -7.67
CA GLU A 20 0.82 -23.19 -7.59
C GLU A 20 1.38 -23.61 -6.23
N LEU A 21 2.17 -22.74 -5.59
CA LEU A 21 2.66 -22.95 -4.22
C LEU A 21 1.61 -22.74 -3.13
N GLY A 22 0.37 -22.39 -3.48
CA GLY A 22 -0.70 -22.12 -2.54
C GLY A 22 -0.66 -20.74 -1.90
N SER A 23 0.12 -19.81 -2.42
CA SER A 23 0.06 -18.40 -1.96
C SER A 23 -1.26 -17.77 -2.36
N VAL A 24 -1.91 -17.09 -1.43
CA VAL A 24 -3.14 -16.31 -1.70
C VAL A 24 -2.85 -14.84 -1.97
N ILE A 25 -1.61 -14.41 -1.77
CA ILE A 25 -1.16 -13.02 -1.93
C ILE A 25 0.06 -12.98 -2.83
N ILE A 26 0.03 -12.13 -3.84
CA ILE A 26 1.22 -11.72 -4.60
C ILE A 26 1.55 -10.27 -4.33
N MET A 27 2.83 -9.93 -4.33
CA MET A 27 3.32 -8.57 -4.17
C MET A 27 3.92 -8.07 -5.47
N ILE A 28 3.65 -6.82 -5.80
CA ILE A 28 4.33 -6.07 -6.87
C ILE A 28 4.84 -4.75 -6.32
N ASP A 29 5.84 -4.18 -6.97
CA ASP A 29 6.40 -2.87 -6.62
C ASP A 29 5.84 -1.77 -7.53
N LEU A 30 5.64 -0.56 -6.98
CA LEU A 30 5.13 0.61 -7.71
C LEU A 30 5.99 0.94 -8.97
N VAL A 31 7.28 0.63 -8.93
CA VAL A 31 8.24 0.93 -10.02
C VAL A 31 7.90 0.26 -11.35
N ILE A 32 7.05 -0.75 -11.39
CA ILE A 32 6.64 -1.41 -12.64
C ILE A 32 5.79 -0.51 -13.54
N GLY A 33 5.24 0.56 -12.99
CA GLY A 33 4.42 1.55 -13.72
C GLY A 33 2.93 1.23 -13.74
N TYR A 34 2.14 2.25 -14.03
CA TYR A 34 0.68 2.20 -13.84
C TYR A 34 -0.02 1.20 -14.76
N THR A 35 0.41 1.07 -16.01
CA THR A 35 -0.16 0.09 -16.95
C THR A 35 0.07 -1.34 -16.46
N ALA A 36 1.29 -1.65 -16.04
CA ALA A 36 1.64 -2.97 -15.52
C ALA A 36 0.88 -3.27 -14.21
N ILE A 37 0.72 -2.28 -13.32
CA ILE A 37 -0.07 -2.44 -12.08
C ILE A 37 -1.51 -2.81 -12.41
N GLN A 38 -2.17 -2.12 -13.36
CA GLN A 38 -3.54 -2.44 -13.77
C GLN A 38 -3.65 -3.82 -14.40
N SER A 39 -2.67 -4.24 -15.19
CA SER A 39 -2.62 -5.59 -15.77
C SER A 39 -2.51 -6.65 -14.67
N MET A 40 -1.65 -6.43 -13.67
CA MET A 40 -1.51 -7.33 -12.52
C MET A 40 -2.75 -7.34 -11.62
N ALA A 41 -3.41 -6.18 -11.44
CA ALA A 41 -4.67 -6.10 -10.69
C ALA A 41 -5.78 -6.89 -11.39
N LYS A 42 -5.86 -6.81 -12.72
CA LYS A 42 -6.78 -7.64 -13.49
C LYS A 42 -6.46 -9.13 -13.34
N TRP A 43 -5.21 -9.51 -13.52
CA TRP A 43 -4.76 -10.91 -13.36
C TRP A 43 -5.11 -11.43 -11.96
N ALA A 44 -4.84 -10.67 -10.91
CA ALA A 44 -5.11 -11.07 -9.52
C ALA A 44 -6.61 -11.34 -9.32
N ARG A 45 -7.48 -10.46 -9.79
CA ARG A 45 -8.95 -10.67 -9.73
C ARG A 45 -9.40 -11.91 -10.50
N ASP A 46 -8.87 -12.12 -11.70
CA ASP A 46 -9.22 -13.27 -12.53
C ASP A 46 -8.74 -14.62 -11.93
N ASN A 47 -7.82 -14.55 -10.96
CA ASN A 47 -7.20 -15.71 -10.31
C ASN A 47 -7.52 -15.85 -8.82
N ASP A 48 -8.45 -15.05 -8.29
CA ASP A 48 -8.81 -15.04 -6.85
C ASP A 48 -7.60 -14.81 -5.92
N MET A 49 -6.69 -13.92 -6.34
CA MET A 49 -5.48 -13.57 -5.60
C MET A 49 -5.57 -12.15 -5.04
N ILE A 50 -5.01 -11.94 -3.85
CA ILE A 50 -4.83 -10.61 -3.26
C ILE A 50 -3.59 -9.96 -3.86
N LEU A 51 -3.75 -8.74 -4.37
CA LEU A 51 -2.65 -7.94 -4.89
C LEU A 51 -2.15 -6.95 -3.83
N HIS A 52 -0.95 -7.20 -3.33
CA HIS A 52 -0.26 -6.35 -2.37
C HIS A 52 0.73 -5.44 -3.10
N LEU A 53 0.53 -4.12 -3.01
CA LEU A 53 1.39 -3.14 -3.65
C LEU A 53 2.43 -2.58 -2.67
N HIS A 54 3.68 -2.92 -2.88
CA HIS A 54 4.82 -2.26 -2.25
C HIS A 54 5.13 -0.94 -2.96
N ARG A 55 5.32 0.14 -2.22
CA ARG A 55 5.53 1.47 -2.81
C ARG A 55 6.98 1.81 -3.15
N ALA A 56 7.85 0.80 -3.36
CA ALA A 56 9.26 1.03 -3.73
C ALA A 56 9.36 1.99 -4.91
N GLY A 57 10.27 2.96 -4.81
CA GLY A 57 10.47 3.99 -5.83
C GLY A 57 9.51 5.19 -5.76
N HIS A 58 8.51 5.20 -4.86
CA HIS A 58 7.59 6.33 -4.76
C HIS A 58 8.30 7.66 -4.49
N GLY A 59 9.43 7.63 -3.77
CA GLY A 59 10.21 8.82 -3.43
C GLY A 59 10.66 9.63 -4.66
N THR A 60 10.82 8.99 -5.81
CA THR A 60 11.07 9.66 -7.09
C THR A 60 10.00 10.69 -7.42
N TYR A 61 8.75 10.43 -7.05
CA TYR A 61 7.61 11.31 -7.30
C TYR A 61 7.23 12.18 -6.11
N THR A 62 7.39 11.68 -4.88
CA THR A 62 6.74 12.26 -3.70
C THR A 62 7.67 13.05 -2.79
N ARG A 63 8.99 12.92 -2.96
CA ARG A 63 9.98 13.52 -2.04
C ARG A 63 10.17 15.03 -2.24
N GLN A 64 10.04 15.50 -3.46
CA GLN A 64 10.24 16.91 -3.81
C GLN A 64 8.99 17.74 -3.47
N LYS A 65 9.20 18.92 -2.86
CA LYS A 65 8.10 19.82 -2.52
C LYS A 65 7.64 20.68 -3.70
N THR A 66 8.49 20.87 -4.71
CA THR A 66 8.28 21.83 -5.80
C THR A 66 7.77 21.18 -7.08
N HIS A 67 7.94 19.89 -7.25
CA HIS A 67 7.38 19.13 -8.38
C HIS A 67 7.27 17.65 -8.05
N GLY A 68 6.55 16.93 -8.88
CA GLY A 68 6.28 15.50 -8.68
C GLY A 68 4.79 15.25 -8.46
N VAL A 69 4.48 14.16 -7.77
CA VAL A 69 3.10 13.74 -7.48
C VAL A 69 3.00 13.42 -5.99
N SER A 70 2.02 14.00 -5.31
CA SER A 70 1.75 13.65 -3.91
C SER A 70 1.41 12.16 -3.78
N PHE A 71 1.92 11.52 -2.73
CA PHE A 71 1.58 10.12 -2.45
C PHE A 71 0.07 9.91 -2.28
N ARG A 72 -0.66 10.91 -1.82
CA ARG A 72 -2.13 10.86 -1.75
C ARG A 72 -2.77 10.61 -3.12
N VAL A 73 -2.27 11.26 -4.16
CA VAL A 73 -2.75 11.04 -5.53
C VAL A 73 -2.42 9.62 -5.98
N ILE A 74 -1.21 9.16 -5.70
CA ILE A 74 -0.79 7.78 -6.01
C ILE A 74 -1.70 6.78 -5.30
N ALA A 75 -2.00 6.96 -4.01
CA ALA A 75 -2.89 6.08 -3.26
C ALA A 75 -4.30 6.02 -3.88
N LYS A 76 -4.84 7.18 -4.29
CA LYS A 76 -6.14 7.24 -5.01
C LYS A 76 -6.09 6.48 -6.34
N TRP A 77 -5.04 6.67 -7.13
CA TRP A 77 -4.87 5.95 -8.40
C TRP A 77 -4.77 4.43 -8.20
N MET A 78 -4.10 3.99 -7.14
CA MET A 78 -3.98 2.56 -6.85
C MET A 78 -5.31 1.95 -6.40
N ARG A 79 -6.12 2.69 -5.65
CA ARG A 79 -7.48 2.30 -5.33
C ARG A 79 -8.33 2.16 -6.62
N LEU A 80 -8.24 3.12 -7.53
CA LEU A 80 -8.89 3.06 -8.85
C LEU A 80 -8.39 1.89 -9.72
N ALA A 81 -7.11 1.55 -9.64
CA ALA A 81 -6.51 0.42 -10.35
C ALA A 81 -6.98 -0.94 -9.81
N GLY A 82 -7.50 -0.98 -8.59
CA GLY A 82 -8.02 -2.21 -7.97
C GLY A 82 -6.94 -3.04 -7.28
N VAL A 83 -5.92 -2.41 -6.67
CA VAL A 83 -5.03 -3.12 -5.74
C VAL A 83 -5.77 -3.37 -4.42
N ASP A 84 -5.42 -4.44 -3.72
CA ASP A 84 -6.08 -4.81 -2.46
C ASP A 84 -5.34 -4.26 -1.24
N HIS A 85 -4.01 -4.23 -1.28
CA HIS A 85 -3.17 -3.68 -0.22
C HIS A 85 -2.21 -2.64 -0.78
N ILE A 86 -1.94 -1.55 -0.01
CA ILE A 86 -0.94 -0.54 -0.39
C ILE A 86 -0.12 -0.12 0.83
N HIS A 87 1.21 -0.08 0.69
CA HIS A 87 2.08 0.53 1.70
C HIS A 87 1.80 2.03 1.79
N ALA A 88 1.21 2.47 2.88
CA ALA A 88 0.76 3.85 3.08
C ALA A 88 1.56 4.61 4.16
N GLY A 89 2.63 4.01 4.66
CA GLY A 89 3.43 4.59 5.73
C GLY A 89 3.03 4.08 7.10
N THR A 90 3.75 4.50 8.11
CA THR A 90 3.53 4.14 9.51
C THR A 90 3.66 5.38 10.38
N VAL A 91 3.11 5.36 11.60
CA VAL A 91 3.18 6.46 12.58
C VAL A 91 4.26 6.27 13.63
N VAL A 92 4.95 5.14 13.61
CA VAL A 92 6.10 4.81 14.47
C VAL A 92 7.16 4.09 13.64
N GLY A 93 8.40 4.01 14.14
CA GLY A 93 9.51 3.38 13.44
C GLY A 93 10.35 4.38 12.63
N LYS A 94 10.86 3.98 11.48
CA LYS A 94 11.67 4.85 10.60
C LYS A 94 10.78 5.77 9.78
N LEU A 95 10.26 6.82 10.39
CA LEU A 95 9.35 7.73 9.72
C LEU A 95 10.06 8.93 9.08
N GLU A 96 9.73 9.16 7.81
CA GLU A 96 9.94 10.44 7.12
C GLU A 96 8.59 11.10 6.83
N GLY A 97 7.64 11.09 7.75
CA GLY A 97 6.31 11.61 7.48
C GLY A 97 5.59 12.12 8.72
N ASP A 98 4.70 13.05 8.49
CA ASP A 98 3.80 13.55 9.50
C ASP A 98 2.70 12.51 9.81
N PRO A 99 2.44 12.19 11.11
CA PRO A 99 1.42 11.21 11.49
C PRO A 99 0.01 11.56 11.01
N ALA A 100 -0.37 12.85 11.02
CA ALA A 100 -1.67 13.29 10.52
C ALA A 100 -1.81 13.05 9.03
N THR A 101 -0.78 13.35 8.24
CA THR A 101 -0.72 13.05 6.80
C THR A 101 -0.84 11.54 6.54
N THR A 102 -0.18 10.70 7.33
CA THR A 102 -0.28 9.24 7.24
C THR A 102 -1.72 8.78 7.49
N LYS A 103 -2.37 9.33 8.53
CA LYS A 103 -3.79 9.06 8.78
C LYS A 103 -4.67 9.41 7.58
N GLY A 104 -4.44 10.56 6.95
CA GLY A 104 -5.16 10.95 5.73
C GLY A 104 -4.98 9.96 4.57
N TYR A 105 -3.82 9.32 4.44
CA TYR A 105 -3.63 8.24 3.45
C TYR A 105 -4.47 7.00 3.80
N TYR A 106 -4.55 6.64 5.09
CA TYR A 106 -5.36 5.54 5.57
C TYR A 106 -6.85 5.78 5.33
N ASP A 107 -7.34 6.99 5.63
CA ASP A 107 -8.73 7.37 5.40
C ASP A 107 -9.11 7.27 3.92
N ILE A 108 -8.25 7.76 3.01
CA ILE A 108 -8.43 7.61 1.56
C ILE A 108 -8.51 6.14 1.12
N CYS A 109 -7.77 5.26 1.76
CA CYS A 109 -7.79 3.84 1.43
C CYS A 109 -9.04 3.13 1.94
N ARG A 110 -9.52 3.45 3.15
CA ARG A 110 -10.52 2.67 3.88
C ARG A 110 -11.95 3.21 3.84
N GLU A 111 -12.09 4.54 3.76
CA GLU A 111 -13.41 5.15 3.90
C GLU A 111 -14.23 5.04 2.59
N GLU A 112 -15.54 4.99 2.70
CA GLU A 112 -16.46 5.07 1.57
C GLU A 112 -16.62 6.50 1.07
N GLN A 113 -16.49 7.45 2.01
CA GLN A 113 -16.50 8.88 1.74
C GLN A 113 -15.40 9.54 2.57
N ASN A 114 -14.71 10.49 1.98
CA ASN A 114 -13.76 11.33 2.70
C ASN A 114 -14.27 12.76 2.70
N SER A 115 -14.29 13.40 3.86
CA SER A 115 -14.55 14.84 4.00
C SER A 115 -13.25 15.61 4.03
N VAL A 116 -13.33 16.89 3.65
CA VAL A 116 -12.19 17.82 3.77
C VAL A 116 -11.64 17.79 5.20
N SER A 117 -10.35 17.59 5.31
CA SER A 117 -9.58 17.67 6.55
C SER A 117 -8.19 18.21 6.25
N LEU A 118 -7.98 19.49 6.44
CA LEU A 118 -6.68 20.13 6.17
C LEU A 118 -5.59 19.63 7.10
N GLU A 119 -5.95 19.22 8.31
CA GLU A 119 -5.04 18.60 9.27
C GLU A 119 -4.42 17.30 8.73
N THR A 120 -5.24 16.42 8.16
CA THR A 120 -4.78 15.17 7.56
C THR A 120 -4.42 15.32 6.08
N GLY A 121 -4.52 16.55 5.56
CA GLY A 121 -4.21 16.89 4.18
C GLY A 121 -5.21 16.34 3.14
N VAL A 122 -6.45 16.12 3.52
CA VAL A 122 -7.55 15.81 2.60
C VAL A 122 -8.17 17.14 2.16
N PHE A 123 -7.92 17.55 0.91
CA PHE A 123 -8.28 18.89 0.42
C PHE A 123 -9.66 18.97 -0.21
N PHE A 124 -10.28 17.85 -0.56
CA PHE A 124 -11.57 17.80 -1.23
C PHE A 124 -12.39 16.64 -0.68
N ASP A 125 -13.70 16.84 -0.63
CA ASP A 125 -14.63 15.73 -0.40
C ASP A 125 -14.50 14.73 -1.53
N GLN A 126 -14.57 13.45 -1.17
CA GLN A 126 -14.47 12.34 -2.11
C GLN A 126 -15.51 11.28 -1.77
N ASP A 127 -16.45 11.06 -2.66
CA ASP A 127 -17.31 9.89 -2.67
C ASP A 127 -16.66 8.81 -3.56
N TRP A 128 -16.46 7.64 -3.01
CA TRP A 128 -15.86 6.51 -3.73
C TRP A 128 -16.89 5.63 -4.43
N ALA A 129 -18.18 5.94 -4.26
CA ALA A 129 -19.29 5.18 -4.82
C ALA A 129 -19.18 3.67 -4.52
N SER A 130 -19.12 2.83 -5.55
CA SER A 130 -19.01 1.37 -5.41
C SER A 130 -17.57 0.85 -5.45
N LEU A 131 -16.55 1.72 -5.46
CA LEU A 131 -15.16 1.29 -5.48
C LEU A 131 -14.77 0.61 -4.16
N ASN A 132 -14.15 -0.55 -4.28
CA ASN A 132 -13.65 -1.29 -3.14
C ASN A 132 -12.65 -0.45 -2.32
N LYS A 133 -12.60 -0.75 -1.03
CA LYS A 133 -11.58 -0.25 -0.12
C LYS A 133 -10.24 -0.93 -0.41
N VAL A 134 -9.17 -0.26 -0.03
CA VAL A 134 -7.81 -0.80 -0.09
C VAL A 134 -7.28 -0.88 1.34
N MET A 135 -6.74 -2.02 1.72
CA MET A 135 -6.15 -2.19 3.04
C MET A 135 -4.79 -1.48 3.09
N PRO A 136 -4.61 -0.46 3.93
CA PRO A 136 -3.31 0.17 4.09
C PRO A 136 -2.35 -0.74 4.85
N VAL A 137 -1.08 -0.67 4.46
CA VAL A 137 0.00 -1.45 5.07
C VAL A 137 0.95 -0.53 5.81
N ALA A 138 1.11 -0.75 7.10
CA ALA A 138 2.16 -0.15 7.91
C ALA A 138 3.41 -1.03 7.88
N SER A 139 4.52 -0.49 7.39
CA SER A 139 5.79 -1.20 7.28
C SER A 139 6.95 -0.20 7.36
N GLY A 140 8.11 -0.66 7.79
CA GLY A 140 9.34 0.13 7.81
C GLY A 140 9.86 0.44 9.22
N GLY A 141 10.74 -0.42 9.72
CA GLY A 141 11.39 -0.27 11.02
C GLY A 141 10.47 -0.45 12.23
N ILE A 142 9.36 -1.14 12.05
CA ILE A 142 8.42 -1.50 13.12
C ILE A 142 8.78 -2.87 13.71
N HIS A 143 8.43 -3.06 14.98
CA HIS A 143 8.63 -4.32 15.72
C HIS A 143 7.47 -4.59 16.70
N ALA A 144 7.39 -5.80 17.23
CA ALA A 144 6.28 -6.25 18.07
C ALA A 144 5.97 -5.32 19.25
N GLY A 145 6.98 -4.71 19.87
CA GLY A 145 6.79 -3.76 20.97
C GLY A 145 6.06 -2.47 20.61
N GLN A 146 5.87 -2.18 19.33
CA GLN A 146 5.16 -0.99 18.83
C GLN A 146 3.72 -1.28 18.37
N MET A 147 3.29 -2.54 18.42
CA MET A 147 1.97 -2.94 17.90
C MET A 147 0.82 -2.16 18.55
N HIS A 148 0.87 -1.98 19.87
CA HIS A 148 -0.17 -1.23 20.58
C HIS A 148 -0.27 0.23 20.13
N GLN A 149 0.86 0.87 19.84
CA GLN A 149 0.88 2.24 19.30
C GLN A 149 0.33 2.28 17.87
N LEU A 150 0.73 1.32 17.02
CA LEU A 150 0.23 1.21 15.66
C LEU A 150 -1.29 1.05 15.63
N ILE A 151 -1.83 0.13 16.39
CA ILE A 151 -3.27 -0.09 16.46
C ILE A 151 -4.00 1.13 17.05
N HIS A 152 -3.43 1.77 18.10
CA HIS A 152 -4.01 2.98 18.66
C HIS A 152 -4.15 4.12 17.64
N TYR A 153 -3.12 4.37 16.82
CA TYR A 153 -3.12 5.46 15.85
C TYR A 153 -3.80 5.12 14.52
N LEU A 154 -3.65 3.89 14.06
CA LEU A 154 -4.06 3.47 12.71
C LEU A 154 -5.39 2.70 12.69
N GLY A 155 -5.86 2.25 13.86
CA GLY A 155 -7.04 1.38 13.96
C GLY A 155 -6.70 -0.07 13.62
N GLU A 156 -7.73 -0.92 13.59
CA GLU A 156 -7.60 -2.37 13.41
C GLU A 156 -7.57 -2.78 11.93
N ASP A 157 -8.17 -1.97 11.05
CA ASP A 157 -8.17 -2.21 9.61
C ASP A 157 -6.83 -1.79 8.98
N VAL A 158 -5.80 -2.57 9.24
CA VAL A 158 -4.42 -2.33 8.79
C VAL A 158 -3.64 -3.63 8.68
N VAL A 159 -2.80 -3.74 7.66
CA VAL A 159 -1.78 -4.79 7.59
C VAL A 159 -0.51 -4.29 8.28
N LEU A 160 -0.05 -4.99 9.30
CA LEU A 160 1.23 -4.73 9.97
C LEU A 160 2.30 -5.66 9.39
N GLN A 161 3.25 -5.11 8.64
CA GLN A 161 4.30 -5.89 7.99
C GLN A 161 5.64 -5.69 8.70
N PHE A 162 6.07 -6.73 9.40
CA PHE A 162 7.35 -6.78 10.13
C PHE A 162 8.38 -7.56 9.30
N GLY A 163 9.38 -6.86 8.76
CA GLY A 163 10.54 -7.49 8.14
C GLY A 163 11.65 -7.73 9.16
N GLY A 164 12.58 -6.78 9.26
CA GLY A 164 13.69 -6.84 10.23
C GLY A 164 13.26 -7.00 11.68
N GLY A 165 12.09 -6.48 12.06
CA GLY A 165 11.55 -6.62 13.41
C GLY A 165 11.17 -8.07 13.78
N THR A 166 10.89 -8.93 12.78
CA THR A 166 10.67 -10.37 13.00
C THR A 166 11.98 -11.14 12.90
N ILE A 167 12.75 -10.93 11.83
CA ILE A 167 14.00 -11.67 11.57
C ILE A 167 15.04 -11.39 12.65
N GLY A 168 15.12 -10.17 13.14
CA GLY A 168 16.06 -9.74 14.18
C GLY A 168 15.54 -9.85 15.61
N HIS A 169 14.39 -10.48 15.83
CA HIS A 169 13.86 -10.69 17.18
C HIS A 169 14.75 -11.68 17.94
N PRO A 170 15.19 -11.36 19.16
CA PRO A 170 16.12 -12.22 19.92
C PRO A 170 15.47 -13.53 20.40
N GLN A 171 14.19 -13.66 20.26
CA GLN A 171 13.42 -14.92 20.40
C GLN A 171 11.97 -14.69 20.04
#